data_cf5f07871ddd217a2827c009f8f713b8
#
_entry.id   cf5f07871ddd217a2827c009f8f713b8
#
_cell.length_a   1.000
_cell.length_b   1.000
_cell.length_c   1.000
_cell.angle_alpha   90.00
_cell.angle_beta   90.00
_cell.angle_gamma   90.00
#
_symmetry.space_group_name_H-M   'P 1'
#
loop_
_entity.id
_entity.type
_entity.pdbx_description
1 polymer ?
#
loop_
_entity_poly.entity_id
_entity_poly.type
_entity_poly.pdbx_seq_one_letter_code
_entity_poly.pdbx_strand_id
1 'polypeptide(L)'
;MIKLNNIYWKYKHFSLEIDELTLQPGITILVGNNGSGKSTLLHLLATATRAPRGTIYYHDDTMDTDLPLVRSKIGFVPTGVELYPDFTPVKLLMYMAQLKGLGKDFSMRQIEELLKVFHLEDVKKKKIKKLSQGMQQRLALAQAFLGKPSYIFLDEPLNFLDIHERKSLLNYVAKLAPHCVILVATHELNEWGPVCNRVLWMYQGRVIYSGSKLMWKQQLPLKVWTGELQDSLYENFSSQHLIVYAGRVKDKLTVRCASNVKPVLGFVEAQPTMEDAFFIRKYTKEAKER
;
A
#
# COMPACT_ATOMS: atom_id res chain seq x y z
N MET A 1 -16.19 -3.47 6.75
CA MET A 1 -15.36 -4.61 7.18
C MET A 1 -15.30 -5.61 6.03
N ILE A 2 -14.14 -6.25 5.81
CA ILE A 2 -13.98 -7.38 4.86
C ILE A 2 -13.46 -8.56 5.67
N LYS A 3 -14.01 -9.76 5.42
CA LYS A 3 -13.52 -11.02 6.00
C LYS A 3 -13.15 -12.00 4.89
N LEU A 4 -12.00 -12.62 5.02
CA LEU A 4 -11.54 -13.68 4.13
C LEU A 4 -11.49 -14.97 4.95
N ASN A 5 -12.08 -16.04 4.43
CA ASN A 5 -12.11 -17.33 5.09
C ASN A 5 -11.64 -18.43 4.13
N ASN A 6 -10.61 -19.19 4.55
CA ASN A 6 -10.07 -20.35 3.85
C ASN A 6 -9.71 -20.07 2.38
N ILE A 7 -9.16 -18.89 2.10
CA ILE A 7 -8.78 -18.51 0.74
C ILE A 7 -7.59 -19.35 0.29
N TYR A 8 -7.76 -20.02 -0.83
CA TYR A 8 -6.70 -20.68 -1.57
C TYR A 8 -6.73 -20.23 -3.03
N TRP A 9 -5.58 -19.77 -3.53
CA TRP A 9 -5.38 -19.40 -4.93
C TRP A 9 -4.01 -19.89 -5.39
N LYS A 10 -3.93 -20.47 -6.58
CA LYS A 10 -2.67 -21.02 -7.13
C LYS A 10 -2.49 -20.61 -8.58
N TYR A 11 -1.29 -20.22 -8.91
CA TYR A 11 -0.87 -19.97 -10.29
C TYR A 11 0.58 -20.45 -10.50
N LYS A 12 0.76 -21.43 -11.40
CA LYS A 12 2.08 -22.07 -11.64
C LYS A 12 2.72 -22.56 -10.33
N HIS A 13 3.83 -21.95 -9.95
CA HIS A 13 4.62 -22.30 -8.76
C HIS A 13 4.30 -21.46 -7.52
N PHE A 14 3.35 -20.53 -7.61
CA PHE A 14 2.94 -19.67 -6.51
C PHE A 14 1.57 -20.06 -5.98
N SER A 15 1.42 -20.16 -4.66
CA SER A 15 0.14 -20.27 -3.99
C SER A 15 -0.05 -19.16 -2.96
N LEU A 16 -1.29 -18.71 -2.81
CA LEU A 16 -1.73 -17.80 -1.77
C LEU A 16 -2.70 -18.54 -0.87
N GLU A 17 -2.39 -18.57 0.43
CA GLU A 17 -3.15 -19.30 1.44
C GLU A 17 -3.45 -18.35 2.61
N ILE A 18 -4.73 -18.11 2.88
CA ILE A 18 -5.19 -17.27 3.99
C ILE A 18 -6.34 -18.00 4.68
N ASP A 19 -6.09 -18.52 5.86
CA ASP A 19 -7.10 -19.24 6.65
C ASP A 19 -8.18 -18.26 7.12
N GLU A 20 -7.78 -17.19 7.79
CA GLU A 20 -8.67 -16.13 8.23
C GLU A 20 -7.97 -14.77 8.19
N LEU A 21 -8.64 -13.77 7.66
CA LEU A 21 -8.19 -12.37 7.68
C LEU A 21 -9.38 -11.43 7.77
N THR A 22 -9.31 -10.49 8.70
CA THR A 22 -10.30 -9.42 8.81
C THR A 22 -9.65 -8.06 8.56
N LEU A 23 -10.18 -7.32 7.59
CA LEU A 23 -9.81 -5.93 7.30
C LEU A 23 -10.92 -5.00 7.81
N GLN A 24 -10.54 -4.06 8.65
CA GLN A 24 -11.46 -3.08 9.26
C GLN A 24 -11.29 -1.70 8.62
N PRO A 25 -12.27 -0.77 8.80
CA PRO A 25 -12.09 0.62 8.41
C PRO A 25 -10.78 1.19 8.94
N GLY A 26 -10.16 2.05 8.15
CA GLY A 26 -8.83 2.58 8.38
C GLY A 26 -7.87 2.22 7.25
N ILE A 27 -6.64 2.73 7.34
CA ILE A 27 -5.58 2.47 6.38
C ILE A 27 -4.71 1.32 6.89
N THR A 28 -4.72 0.21 6.15
CA THR A 28 -3.80 -0.92 6.34
C THR A 28 -2.74 -0.88 5.25
N ILE A 29 -1.47 -0.84 5.61
CA ILE A 29 -0.38 -1.05 4.64
C ILE A 29 -0.07 -2.53 4.51
N LEU A 30 0.02 -2.98 3.26
CA LEU A 30 0.35 -4.34 2.86
C LEU A 30 1.83 -4.40 2.48
N VAL A 31 2.63 -5.05 3.31
CA VAL A 31 4.07 -5.14 3.13
C VAL A 31 4.50 -6.57 2.79
N GLY A 32 5.62 -6.72 2.12
CA GLY A 32 6.20 -8.02 1.75
C GLY A 32 7.16 -7.90 0.57
N ASN A 33 7.98 -8.91 0.37
CA ASN A 33 8.90 -8.97 -0.76
C ASN A 33 8.15 -9.03 -2.11
N ASN A 34 8.86 -8.77 -3.21
CA ASN A 34 8.30 -9.05 -4.54
C ASN A 34 7.98 -10.54 -4.64
N GLY A 35 6.85 -10.87 -5.27
CA GLY A 35 6.37 -12.25 -5.35
C GLY A 35 5.71 -12.80 -4.06
N SER A 36 5.59 -12.02 -2.97
CA SER A 36 4.92 -12.50 -1.75
C SER A 36 3.41 -12.65 -1.87
N GLY A 37 2.78 -12.15 -2.95
CA GLY A 37 1.35 -12.28 -3.21
C GLY A 37 0.54 -11.00 -2.96
N LYS A 38 1.16 -9.84 -2.73
CA LYS A 38 0.46 -8.57 -2.47
C LYS A 38 -0.55 -8.22 -3.56
N SER A 39 -0.09 -8.14 -4.82
CA SER A 39 -0.96 -7.80 -5.96
C SER A 39 -2.03 -8.87 -6.18
N THR A 40 -1.72 -10.16 -5.95
CA THR A 40 -2.70 -11.25 -6.02
C THR A 40 -3.82 -11.05 -4.99
N LEU A 41 -3.47 -10.72 -3.75
CA LEU A 41 -4.46 -10.41 -2.71
C LEU A 41 -5.31 -9.20 -3.09
N LEU A 42 -4.69 -8.12 -3.60
CA LEU A 42 -5.43 -6.93 -4.05
C LEU A 42 -6.39 -7.27 -5.21
N HIS A 43 -5.97 -8.08 -6.18
CA HIS A 43 -6.84 -8.52 -7.28
C HIS A 43 -8.02 -9.37 -6.81
N LEU A 44 -7.81 -10.26 -5.84
CA LEU A 44 -8.88 -11.04 -5.21
C LEU A 44 -9.89 -10.12 -4.50
N LEU A 45 -9.38 -9.20 -3.67
CA LEU A 45 -10.21 -8.23 -2.97
C LEU A 45 -10.91 -7.24 -3.89
N ALA A 46 -10.30 -6.89 -5.02
CA ALA A 46 -10.91 -6.03 -6.03
C ALA A 46 -11.90 -6.78 -6.96
N THR A 47 -12.15 -8.06 -6.71
CA THR A 47 -12.97 -8.92 -7.58
C THR A 47 -12.48 -9.02 -9.04
N ALA A 48 -11.22 -8.67 -9.28
CA ALA A 48 -10.59 -8.78 -10.59
C ALA A 48 -10.23 -10.24 -10.94
N THR A 49 -10.03 -11.06 -9.91
CA THR A 49 -9.88 -12.51 -10.04
C THR A 49 -10.66 -13.20 -8.92
N ARG A 50 -10.95 -14.49 -9.09
CA ARG A 50 -11.70 -15.30 -8.11
C ARG A 50 -10.79 -16.37 -7.53
N ALA A 51 -10.84 -16.57 -6.22
CA ALA A 51 -10.21 -17.70 -5.57
C ALA A 51 -11.01 -18.98 -5.86
N PRO A 52 -10.37 -20.08 -6.27
CA PRO A 52 -11.07 -21.35 -6.49
C PRO A 52 -11.60 -21.99 -5.20
N ARG A 53 -11.06 -21.57 -4.04
CA ARG A 53 -11.51 -22.00 -2.71
C ARG A 53 -11.57 -20.83 -1.76
N GLY A 54 -12.50 -20.93 -0.80
CA GLY A 54 -12.72 -19.91 0.23
C GLY A 54 -13.68 -18.82 -0.19
N THR A 55 -14.03 -17.95 0.74
CA THR A 55 -15.02 -16.89 0.55
C THR A 55 -14.52 -15.56 1.08
N ILE A 56 -14.79 -14.49 0.33
CA ILE A 56 -14.54 -13.10 0.74
C ILE A 56 -15.88 -12.43 0.98
N TYR A 57 -16.08 -11.95 2.21
CA TYR A 57 -17.28 -11.22 2.64
C TYR A 57 -17.00 -9.72 2.66
N TYR A 58 -17.85 -8.95 2.02
CA TYR A 58 -17.83 -7.48 2.01
C TYR A 58 -19.01 -6.99 2.86
N HIS A 59 -18.78 -6.87 4.18
CA HIS A 59 -19.84 -6.76 5.16
C HIS A 59 -20.70 -8.05 5.14
N ASP A 60 -21.93 -7.99 4.68
CA ASP A 60 -22.83 -9.14 4.57
C ASP A 60 -22.91 -9.70 3.12
N ASP A 61 -22.29 -9.02 2.15
CA ASP A 61 -22.30 -9.41 0.73
C ASP A 61 -21.07 -10.24 0.36
N THR A 62 -21.20 -11.08 -0.67
CA THR A 62 -20.10 -11.82 -1.30
C THR A 62 -20.12 -11.62 -2.80
N MET A 63 -19.07 -12.08 -3.51
CA MET A 63 -19.07 -12.10 -4.98
C MET A 63 -20.18 -13.01 -5.54
N ASP A 64 -20.60 -14.01 -4.78
CA ASP A 64 -21.60 -14.99 -5.22
C ASP A 64 -23.03 -14.50 -4.97
N THR A 65 -23.23 -13.60 -4.02
CA THR A 65 -24.56 -13.06 -3.69
C THR A 65 -24.94 -11.87 -4.57
N ASP A 66 -24.03 -10.86 -4.69
CA ASP A 66 -24.29 -9.67 -5.52
C ASP A 66 -22.98 -9.03 -5.98
N LEU A 67 -22.39 -9.57 -7.05
CA LEU A 67 -21.16 -9.04 -7.63
C LEU A 67 -21.25 -7.57 -8.11
N PRO A 68 -22.32 -7.14 -8.79
CA PRO A 68 -22.50 -5.73 -9.18
C PRO A 68 -22.49 -4.78 -7.98
N LEU A 69 -23.21 -5.10 -6.92
CA LEU A 69 -23.26 -4.31 -5.70
C LEU A 69 -21.89 -4.23 -5.04
N VAL A 70 -21.19 -5.36 -4.88
CA VAL A 70 -19.84 -5.40 -4.32
C VAL A 70 -18.90 -4.51 -5.14
N ARG A 71 -18.90 -4.64 -6.47
CA ARG A 71 -18.06 -3.84 -7.37
C ARG A 71 -18.36 -2.34 -7.31
N SER A 72 -19.61 -1.96 -7.16
CA SER A 72 -19.99 -0.55 -7.01
C SER A 72 -19.35 0.10 -5.79
N LYS A 73 -19.13 -0.66 -4.71
CA LYS A 73 -18.52 -0.23 -3.44
C LYS A 73 -16.98 -0.27 -3.45
N ILE A 74 -16.34 -0.78 -4.53
CA ILE A 74 -14.89 -0.95 -4.61
C ILE A 74 -14.26 0.16 -5.45
N GLY A 75 -13.15 0.73 -4.97
CA GLY A 75 -12.16 1.48 -5.74
C GLY A 75 -10.86 0.71 -5.83
N PHE A 76 -10.31 0.55 -7.04
CA PHE A 76 -9.09 -0.21 -7.25
C PHE A 76 -8.15 0.48 -8.23
N VAL A 77 -6.87 0.55 -7.87
CA VAL A 77 -5.76 0.98 -8.75
C VAL A 77 -4.68 -0.10 -8.70
N PRO A 78 -4.53 -0.90 -9.76
CA PRO A 78 -3.40 -1.83 -9.88
C PRO A 78 -2.12 -1.08 -10.25
N THR A 79 -0.97 -1.70 -10.01
CA THR A 79 0.31 -1.23 -10.57
C THR A 79 0.26 -1.28 -12.10
N GLY A 80 0.73 -0.21 -12.76
CA GLY A 80 0.81 -0.18 -14.21
C GLY A 80 -0.56 -0.12 -14.92
N VAL A 81 -1.53 0.57 -14.32
CA VAL A 81 -2.86 0.72 -14.92
C VAL A 81 -2.80 1.36 -16.31
N GLU A 82 -3.41 0.71 -17.28
CA GLU A 82 -3.59 1.23 -18.62
C GLU A 82 -4.97 1.90 -18.75
N LEU A 83 -4.95 3.18 -19.09
CA LEU A 83 -6.16 3.98 -19.30
C LEU A 83 -6.50 4.04 -20.79
N TYR A 84 -7.76 4.32 -21.13
CA TYR A 84 -8.22 4.46 -22.52
C TYR A 84 -7.56 5.67 -23.19
N PRO A 85 -6.61 5.49 -24.13
CA PRO A 85 -5.71 6.55 -24.60
C PRO A 85 -6.44 7.66 -25.39
N ASP A 86 -7.55 7.35 -26.03
CA ASP A 86 -8.35 8.30 -26.82
C ASP A 86 -9.47 8.98 -26.03
N PHE A 87 -9.69 8.59 -24.77
CA PHE A 87 -10.62 9.31 -23.90
C PHE A 87 -9.99 10.57 -23.34
N THR A 88 -10.83 11.48 -22.86
CA THR A 88 -10.41 12.56 -21.98
C THR A 88 -10.64 12.17 -20.52
N PRO A 89 -9.99 12.81 -19.52
CA PRO A 89 -10.26 12.57 -18.10
C PRO A 89 -11.74 12.57 -17.75
N VAL A 90 -12.49 13.58 -18.18
CA VAL A 90 -13.93 13.67 -17.94
C VAL A 90 -14.68 12.48 -18.56
N LYS A 91 -14.35 12.12 -19.82
CA LYS A 91 -14.99 10.99 -20.50
C LYS A 91 -14.72 9.66 -19.80
N LEU A 92 -13.46 9.44 -19.34
CA LEU A 92 -13.10 8.25 -18.58
C LEU A 92 -13.87 8.17 -17.27
N LEU A 93 -13.83 9.24 -16.47
CA LEU A 93 -14.49 9.25 -15.17
C LEU A 93 -16.01 9.11 -15.30
N MET A 94 -16.62 9.73 -16.31
CA MET A 94 -18.06 9.54 -16.57
C MET A 94 -18.39 8.10 -16.98
N TYR A 95 -17.56 7.48 -17.82
CA TYR A 95 -17.72 6.07 -18.23
C TYR A 95 -17.62 5.14 -17.00
N MET A 96 -16.62 5.36 -16.12
CA MET A 96 -16.47 4.57 -14.90
C MET A 96 -17.63 4.80 -13.91
N ALA A 97 -18.15 6.02 -13.83
CA ALA A 97 -19.32 6.33 -13.01
C ALA A 97 -20.58 5.58 -13.51
N GLN A 98 -20.77 5.52 -14.83
CA GLN A 98 -21.87 4.75 -15.45
C GLN A 98 -21.75 3.25 -15.16
N LEU A 99 -20.54 2.68 -15.25
CA LEU A 99 -20.30 1.27 -14.91
C LEU A 99 -20.62 0.96 -13.44
N LYS A 100 -20.47 1.96 -12.55
CA LYS A 100 -20.86 1.85 -11.14
C LYS A 100 -22.35 2.13 -10.88
N GLY A 101 -23.15 2.42 -11.92
CA GLY A 101 -24.56 2.74 -11.78
C GLY A 101 -24.85 4.11 -11.14
N LEU A 102 -23.89 5.05 -11.18
CA LEU A 102 -24.08 6.37 -10.57
C LEU A 102 -24.92 7.29 -11.46
N GLY A 103 -25.84 8.03 -10.84
CA GLY A 103 -26.65 9.03 -11.52
C GLY A 103 -25.80 10.18 -12.11
N LYS A 104 -26.22 10.72 -13.26
CA LYS A 104 -25.45 11.70 -14.05
C LYS A 104 -25.07 12.94 -13.25
N ASP A 105 -26.02 13.56 -12.56
CA ASP A 105 -25.79 14.84 -11.85
C ASP A 105 -24.86 14.64 -10.63
N PHE A 106 -24.99 13.52 -9.92
CA PHE A 106 -24.07 13.14 -8.86
C PHE A 106 -22.66 12.92 -9.41
N SER A 107 -22.57 12.19 -10.54
CA SER A 107 -21.28 11.88 -11.18
C SER A 107 -20.56 13.14 -11.62
N MET A 108 -21.26 14.08 -12.26
CA MET A 108 -20.65 15.34 -12.73
C MET A 108 -20.07 16.15 -11.57
N ARG A 109 -20.82 16.33 -10.47
CA ARG A 109 -20.31 17.04 -9.28
C ARG A 109 -19.08 16.38 -8.70
N GLN A 110 -19.13 15.06 -8.55
CA GLN A 110 -18.00 14.32 -7.96
C GLN A 110 -16.77 14.31 -8.88
N ILE A 111 -16.96 14.22 -10.20
CA ILE A 111 -15.87 14.31 -11.19
C ILE A 111 -15.17 15.65 -11.10
N GLU A 112 -15.90 16.75 -11.00
CA GLU A 112 -15.31 18.09 -10.85
C GLU A 112 -14.51 18.20 -9.55
N GLU A 113 -15.04 17.69 -8.45
CA GLU A 113 -14.33 17.62 -7.17
C GLU A 113 -13.05 16.80 -7.27
N LEU A 114 -13.11 15.57 -7.83
CA LEU A 114 -11.94 14.71 -7.97
C LEU A 114 -10.88 15.27 -8.90
N LEU A 115 -11.28 15.88 -10.02
CA LEU A 115 -10.34 16.56 -10.93
C LEU A 115 -9.59 17.68 -10.23
N LYS A 116 -10.27 18.41 -9.33
CA LYS A 116 -9.64 19.44 -8.50
C LYS A 116 -8.68 18.85 -7.47
N VAL A 117 -9.12 17.85 -6.72
CA VAL A 117 -8.30 17.19 -5.69
C VAL A 117 -7.01 16.60 -6.28
N PHE A 118 -7.09 16.06 -7.49
CA PHE A 118 -5.97 15.44 -8.18
C PHE A 118 -5.26 16.36 -9.18
N HIS A 119 -5.54 17.68 -9.16
CA HIS A 119 -4.91 18.71 -10.02
C HIS A 119 -4.94 18.34 -11.52
N LEU A 120 -6.12 17.96 -12.02
CA LEU A 120 -6.35 17.55 -13.41
C LEU A 120 -7.30 18.51 -14.17
N GLU A 121 -7.68 19.64 -13.56
CA GLU A 121 -8.66 20.60 -14.13
C GLU A 121 -8.22 21.13 -15.48
N ASP A 122 -6.93 21.53 -15.60
CA ASP A 122 -6.37 22.15 -16.82
C ASP A 122 -6.24 21.15 -17.98
N VAL A 123 -6.27 19.86 -17.68
CA VAL A 123 -6.11 18.79 -18.68
C VAL A 123 -7.39 17.97 -18.89
N LYS A 124 -8.50 18.33 -18.24
CA LYS A 124 -9.75 17.57 -18.25
C LYS A 124 -10.36 17.28 -19.62
N LYS A 125 -10.01 18.08 -20.65
CA LYS A 125 -10.43 17.94 -22.05
C LYS A 125 -9.33 17.41 -22.98
N LYS A 126 -8.09 17.21 -22.50
CA LYS A 126 -7.00 16.64 -23.30
C LYS A 126 -7.13 15.13 -23.40
N LYS A 127 -6.72 14.52 -24.51
CA LYS A 127 -6.68 13.05 -24.64
C LYS A 127 -5.66 12.45 -23.67
N ILE A 128 -6.00 11.33 -23.05
CA ILE A 128 -5.17 10.64 -22.03
C ILE A 128 -3.78 10.31 -22.56
N LYS A 129 -3.65 9.88 -23.83
CA LYS A 129 -2.34 9.64 -24.47
C LYS A 129 -1.40 10.87 -24.53
N LYS A 130 -1.91 12.07 -24.27
CA LYS A 130 -1.13 13.33 -24.21
C LYS A 130 -0.78 13.73 -22.78
N LEU A 131 -1.20 12.96 -21.79
CA LEU A 131 -0.91 13.21 -20.38
C LEU A 131 0.43 12.56 -19.99
N SER A 132 1.16 13.19 -19.07
CA SER A 132 2.33 12.58 -18.45
C SER A 132 1.95 11.34 -17.62
N GLN A 133 2.92 10.49 -17.30
CA GLN A 133 2.69 9.30 -16.46
C GLN A 133 2.10 9.69 -15.09
N GLY A 134 2.62 10.75 -14.46
CA GLY A 134 2.07 11.26 -13.19
C GLY A 134 0.62 11.75 -13.32
N MET A 135 0.25 12.42 -14.42
CA MET A 135 -1.14 12.81 -14.68
C MET A 135 -2.03 11.57 -14.90
N GLN A 136 -1.53 10.55 -15.59
CA GLN A 136 -2.28 9.31 -15.79
C GLN A 136 -2.46 8.56 -14.47
N GLN A 137 -1.43 8.51 -13.63
CA GLN A 137 -1.52 7.93 -12.28
C GLN A 137 -2.56 8.66 -11.41
N ARG A 138 -2.54 10.00 -11.41
CA ARG A 138 -3.54 10.80 -10.69
C ARG A 138 -4.96 10.56 -11.21
N LEU A 139 -5.12 10.37 -12.51
CA LEU A 139 -6.42 10.04 -13.10
C LEU A 139 -6.90 8.63 -12.71
N ALA A 140 -5.99 7.65 -12.67
CA ALA A 140 -6.28 6.31 -12.17
C ALA A 140 -6.70 6.33 -10.69
N LEU A 141 -6.04 7.16 -9.88
CA LEU A 141 -6.45 7.39 -8.50
C LEU A 141 -7.83 8.04 -8.42
N ALA A 142 -8.07 9.11 -9.17
CA ALA A 142 -9.37 9.79 -9.19
C ALA A 142 -10.53 8.83 -9.52
N GLN A 143 -10.35 7.92 -10.50
CA GLN A 143 -11.38 6.94 -10.84
C GLN A 143 -11.67 5.94 -9.71
N ALA A 144 -10.68 5.58 -8.91
CA ALA A 144 -10.88 4.65 -7.80
C ALA A 144 -11.76 5.26 -6.68
N PHE A 145 -11.79 6.57 -6.55
CA PHE A 145 -12.59 7.27 -5.54
C PHE A 145 -14.01 7.63 -6.00
N LEU A 146 -14.40 7.33 -7.24
CA LEU A 146 -15.74 7.53 -7.74
C LEU A 146 -16.79 6.71 -6.98
N GLY A 147 -17.94 7.32 -6.68
CA GLY A 147 -19.07 6.66 -6.03
C GLY A 147 -18.91 6.54 -4.51
N LYS A 148 -17.95 7.21 -3.89
CA LYS A 148 -17.65 7.12 -2.44
C LYS A 148 -17.50 5.64 -2.01
N PRO A 149 -16.49 4.92 -2.52
CA PRO A 149 -16.33 3.50 -2.26
C PRO A 149 -16.14 3.22 -0.76
N SER A 150 -16.66 2.09 -0.30
CA SER A 150 -16.45 1.57 1.06
C SER A 150 -15.15 0.78 1.18
N TYR A 151 -14.59 0.33 0.06
CA TYR A 151 -13.39 -0.50 -0.04
C TYR A 151 -12.45 0.09 -1.08
N ILE A 152 -11.21 0.36 -0.70
CA ILE A 152 -10.22 0.99 -1.57
C ILE A 152 -8.94 0.15 -1.53
N PHE A 153 -8.49 -0.30 -2.71
CA PHE A 153 -7.30 -1.10 -2.88
C PHE A 153 -6.34 -0.39 -3.82
N LEU A 154 -5.14 -0.11 -3.33
CA LEU A 154 -4.14 0.65 -4.06
C LEU A 154 -2.82 -0.14 -4.12
N ASP A 155 -2.30 -0.35 -5.31
CA ASP A 155 -1.01 -1.01 -5.54
C ASP A 155 0.02 0.02 -6.00
N GLU A 156 1.01 0.33 -5.16
CA GLU A 156 2.06 1.33 -5.36
C GLU A 156 1.52 2.73 -5.80
N PRO A 157 0.55 3.31 -5.06
CA PRO A 157 -0.16 4.50 -5.53
C PRO A 157 0.67 5.78 -5.59
N LEU A 158 1.83 5.85 -4.89
CA LEU A 158 2.72 7.02 -4.89
C LEU A 158 3.69 7.06 -6.08
N ASN A 159 3.73 5.99 -6.90
CA ASN A 159 4.57 5.97 -8.09
C ASN A 159 4.22 7.12 -9.04
N PHE A 160 5.25 7.76 -9.61
CA PHE A 160 5.15 8.88 -10.55
C PHE A 160 4.52 10.17 -9.98
N LEU A 161 4.26 10.23 -8.67
CA LEU A 161 3.77 11.43 -7.99
C LEU A 161 4.93 12.24 -7.41
N ASP A 162 4.87 13.56 -7.56
CA ASP A 162 5.76 14.47 -6.86
C ASP A 162 5.39 14.62 -5.37
N ILE A 163 6.22 15.32 -4.61
CA ILE A 163 6.06 15.47 -3.15
C ILE A 163 4.72 16.13 -2.79
N HIS A 164 4.24 17.10 -3.57
CA HIS A 164 2.98 17.78 -3.30
C HIS A 164 1.79 16.88 -3.61
N GLU A 165 1.86 16.14 -4.70
CA GLU A 165 0.84 15.19 -5.14
C GLU A 165 0.72 14.01 -4.14
N ARG A 166 1.87 13.50 -3.65
CA ARG A 166 1.91 12.48 -2.58
C ARG A 166 1.19 12.95 -1.31
N LYS A 167 1.52 14.16 -0.83
CA LYS A 167 0.86 14.75 0.35
C LYS A 167 -0.64 14.93 0.13
N SER A 168 -1.05 15.38 -1.05
CA SER A 168 -2.47 15.55 -1.41
C SER A 168 -3.22 14.22 -1.36
N LEU A 169 -2.65 13.15 -1.94
CA LEU A 169 -3.22 11.80 -1.88
C LEU A 169 -3.31 11.29 -0.44
N LEU A 170 -2.22 11.36 0.34
CA LEU A 170 -2.20 10.89 1.73
C LEU A 170 -3.26 11.60 2.58
N ASN A 171 -3.37 12.93 2.45
CA ASN A 171 -4.39 13.72 3.15
C ASN A 171 -5.81 13.33 2.72
N TYR A 172 -6.03 13.09 1.42
CA TYR A 172 -7.35 12.69 0.92
C TYR A 172 -7.74 11.31 1.44
N VAL A 173 -6.83 10.35 1.37
CA VAL A 173 -7.04 8.98 1.87
C VAL A 173 -7.27 8.97 3.38
N ALA A 174 -6.52 9.76 4.15
CA ALA A 174 -6.68 9.88 5.59
C ALA A 174 -8.09 10.38 6.00
N LYS A 175 -8.68 11.30 5.24
CA LYS A 175 -10.06 11.77 5.47
C LYS A 175 -11.11 10.68 5.24
N LEU A 176 -10.86 9.75 4.32
CA LEU A 176 -11.79 8.65 4.01
C LEU A 176 -11.66 7.47 4.99
N ALA A 177 -10.49 7.31 5.60
CA ALA A 177 -10.13 6.17 6.44
C ALA A 177 -11.14 5.80 7.53
N PRO A 178 -11.79 6.74 8.25
CA PRO A 178 -12.76 6.36 9.29
C PRO A 178 -13.96 5.55 8.80
N HIS A 179 -14.31 5.69 7.50
CA HIS A 179 -15.51 5.09 6.92
C HIS A 179 -15.19 4.05 5.83
N CYS A 180 -13.93 3.88 5.45
CA CYS A 180 -13.50 3.02 4.36
C CYS A 180 -12.48 2.00 4.85
N VAL A 181 -12.55 0.78 4.32
CA VAL A 181 -11.45 -0.19 4.41
C VAL A 181 -10.46 0.15 3.29
N ILE A 182 -9.28 0.58 3.64
CA ILE A 182 -8.24 0.99 2.68
C ILE A 182 -7.04 0.08 2.85
N LEU A 183 -6.68 -0.66 1.79
CA LEU A 183 -5.50 -1.51 1.76
C LEU A 183 -4.53 -0.99 0.70
N VAL A 184 -3.32 -0.68 1.12
CA VAL A 184 -2.29 -0.10 0.26
C VAL A 184 -1.07 -1.00 0.24
N ALA A 185 -0.77 -1.62 -0.90
CA ALA A 185 0.49 -2.28 -1.11
C ALA A 185 1.54 -1.23 -1.51
N THR A 186 2.65 -1.19 -0.77
CA THR A 186 3.69 -0.18 -1.00
C THR A 186 5.04 -0.60 -0.45
N HIS A 187 6.10 -0.07 -1.03
CA HIS A 187 7.46 -0.11 -0.51
C HIS A 187 7.84 1.17 0.25
N GLU A 188 7.07 2.24 0.13
CA GLU A 188 7.32 3.55 0.75
C GLU A 188 6.68 3.63 2.15
N LEU A 189 7.14 2.76 3.06
CA LEU A 189 6.52 2.53 4.36
C LEU A 189 6.54 3.78 5.25
N ASN A 190 7.59 4.57 5.19
CA ASN A 190 7.74 5.78 6.00
C ASN A 190 6.80 6.89 5.54
N GLU A 191 6.50 6.99 4.25
CA GLU A 191 5.52 7.96 3.70
C GLU A 191 4.10 7.66 4.22
N TRP A 192 3.69 6.40 4.22
CA TRP A 192 2.40 5.96 4.73
C TRP A 192 2.34 5.89 6.26
N GLY A 193 3.50 5.82 6.93
CA GLY A 193 3.62 5.69 8.37
C GLY A 193 2.77 6.68 9.18
N PRO A 194 2.75 7.98 8.87
CA PRO A 194 1.94 8.97 9.60
C PRO A 194 0.43 8.68 9.58
N VAL A 195 -0.10 8.20 8.46
CA VAL A 195 -1.55 8.05 8.23
C VAL A 195 -2.06 6.61 8.41
N CYS A 196 -1.19 5.59 8.35
CA CYS A 196 -1.63 4.20 8.50
C CYS A 196 -2.03 3.86 9.94
N ASN A 197 -3.00 2.96 10.07
CA ASN A 197 -3.51 2.42 11.33
C ASN A 197 -2.96 1.03 11.62
N ARG A 198 -2.83 0.20 10.58
CA ARG A 198 -2.49 -1.22 10.67
C ARG A 198 -1.44 -1.61 9.63
N VAL A 199 -0.79 -2.74 9.90
CA VAL A 199 0.15 -3.38 8.98
C VAL A 199 -0.30 -4.81 8.74
N LEU A 200 -0.27 -5.23 7.49
CA LEU A 200 -0.47 -6.59 7.04
C LEU A 200 0.83 -7.03 6.34
N TRP A 201 1.49 -8.05 6.86
CA TRP A 201 2.74 -8.54 6.28
C TRP A 201 2.54 -9.90 5.61
N MET A 202 2.83 -9.93 4.32
CA MET A 202 2.81 -11.15 3.52
C MET A 202 4.22 -11.69 3.25
N TYR A 203 4.35 -13.00 3.36
CA TYR A 203 5.57 -13.72 3.05
C TYR A 203 5.21 -15.05 2.39
N GLN A 204 5.77 -15.33 1.19
CA GLN A 204 5.55 -16.57 0.43
C GLN A 204 4.07 -17.00 0.34
N GLY A 205 3.18 -16.06 -0.02
CA GLY A 205 1.75 -16.32 -0.19
C GLY A 205 0.94 -16.46 1.10
N ARG A 206 1.52 -16.19 2.26
CA ARG A 206 0.84 -16.27 3.56
C ARG A 206 0.87 -14.95 4.30
N VAL A 207 -0.15 -14.71 5.10
CA VAL A 207 -0.18 -13.60 6.06
C VAL A 207 0.57 -14.05 7.33
N ILE A 208 1.69 -13.40 7.62
CA ILE A 208 2.52 -13.74 8.79
C ILE A 208 2.44 -12.71 9.91
N TYR A 209 1.84 -11.54 9.63
CA TYR A 209 1.48 -10.55 10.62
C TYR A 209 0.26 -9.74 10.16
N SER A 210 -0.67 -9.53 11.08
CA SER A 210 -1.79 -8.60 10.94
C SER A 210 -2.00 -7.90 12.26
N GLY A 211 -1.76 -6.59 12.34
CA GLY A 211 -1.84 -5.89 13.62
C GLY A 211 -1.75 -4.37 13.50
N SER A 212 -1.77 -3.69 14.66
CA SER A 212 -1.63 -2.24 14.71
C SER A 212 -0.22 -1.78 14.33
N LYS A 213 -0.11 -0.57 13.79
CA LYS A 213 1.17 0.11 13.54
C LYS A 213 2.04 0.20 14.80
N LEU A 214 1.41 0.43 15.96
CA LEU A 214 2.13 0.56 17.22
C LEU A 214 2.85 -0.75 17.57
N MET A 215 2.13 -1.87 17.55
CA MET A 215 2.69 -3.21 17.82
C MET A 215 3.74 -3.61 16.78
N TRP A 216 3.53 -3.21 15.51
CA TRP A 216 4.51 -3.42 14.45
C TRP A 216 5.88 -2.83 14.78
N LYS A 217 5.91 -1.64 15.37
CA LYS A 217 7.15 -0.92 15.71
C LYS A 217 7.73 -1.30 17.08
N GLN A 218 6.89 -1.63 18.06
CA GLN A 218 7.33 -1.87 19.44
C GLN A 218 7.80 -3.29 19.69
N GLN A 219 7.15 -4.30 19.10
CA GLN A 219 7.50 -5.70 19.32
C GLN A 219 8.53 -6.19 18.30
N LEU A 220 9.69 -5.54 18.29
CA LEU A 220 10.80 -5.96 17.44
C LEU A 220 11.75 -6.91 18.18
N PRO A 221 12.29 -7.93 17.47
CA PRO A 221 13.26 -8.86 18.06
C PRO A 221 14.63 -8.23 18.33
N LEU A 222 14.93 -7.08 17.70
CA LEU A 222 16.16 -6.32 17.88
C LEU A 222 15.85 -4.85 18.12
N LYS A 223 16.70 -4.17 18.90
CA LYS A 223 16.67 -2.72 19.09
C LYS A 223 17.34 -2.00 17.93
N VAL A 224 16.91 -0.79 17.66
CA VAL A 224 17.50 0.08 16.64
C VAL A 224 18.47 1.06 17.28
N TRP A 225 19.66 1.16 16.71
CA TRP A 225 20.72 2.06 17.16
C TRP A 225 21.14 2.99 16.03
N THR A 226 21.48 4.21 16.35
CA THR A 226 22.04 5.17 15.39
C THR A 226 23.30 5.82 15.95
N GLY A 227 24.28 6.05 15.09
CA GLY A 227 25.54 6.66 15.46
C GLY A 227 26.37 7.03 14.25
N GLU A 228 27.53 7.63 14.50
CA GLU A 228 28.48 8.01 13.48
C GLU A 228 29.70 7.07 13.51
N LEU A 229 30.19 6.70 12.34
CA LEU A 229 31.40 5.90 12.16
C LEU A 229 32.36 6.59 11.20
N GLN A 230 33.66 6.31 11.39
CA GLN A 230 34.67 6.58 10.35
C GLN A 230 34.53 5.57 9.22
N ASP A 231 34.77 5.99 7.99
CA ASP A 231 34.68 5.14 6.79
C ASP A 231 35.51 3.86 6.92
N SER A 232 36.72 3.97 7.49
CA SER A 232 37.63 2.83 7.70
C SER A 232 37.09 1.71 8.60
N LEU A 233 36.12 2.03 9.45
CA LEU A 233 35.52 1.07 10.39
C LEU A 233 34.24 0.43 9.84
N TYR A 234 33.68 0.95 8.75
CA TYR A 234 32.36 0.53 8.28
C TYR A 234 32.32 -0.93 7.81
N GLU A 235 33.29 -1.38 7.05
CA GLU A 235 33.33 -2.77 6.56
C GLU A 235 33.31 -3.79 7.70
N ASN A 236 34.18 -3.58 8.70
CA ASN A 236 34.23 -4.45 9.88
C ASN A 236 32.92 -4.35 10.68
N PHE A 237 32.37 -3.16 10.84
CA PHE A 237 31.11 -2.95 11.56
C PHE A 237 29.93 -3.61 10.85
N SER A 238 29.82 -3.48 9.52
CA SER A 238 28.73 -4.03 8.72
C SER A 238 28.75 -5.56 8.64
N SER A 239 29.92 -6.18 8.80
CA SER A 239 30.02 -7.63 8.88
C SER A 239 29.50 -8.23 10.19
N GLN A 240 29.45 -7.43 11.28
CA GLN A 240 29.06 -7.86 12.62
C GLN A 240 27.63 -7.43 13.01
N HIS A 241 27.06 -6.45 12.31
CA HIS A 241 25.77 -5.87 12.67
C HIS A 241 24.81 -5.81 11.49
N LEU A 242 23.50 -5.98 11.77
CA LEU A 242 22.47 -5.78 10.76
C LEU A 242 22.31 -4.29 10.45
N ILE A 243 22.85 -3.85 9.34
CA ILE A 243 22.74 -2.46 8.88
C ILE A 243 21.36 -2.25 8.25
N VAL A 244 20.62 -1.30 8.79
CA VAL A 244 19.31 -0.88 8.24
C VAL A 244 19.47 0.29 7.27
N TYR A 245 20.34 1.22 7.62
CA TYR A 245 20.65 2.38 6.79
C TYR A 245 22.09 2.86 7.05
N ALA A 246 22.74 3.29 5.98
CA ALA A 246 24.02 4.00 6.09
C ALA A 246 24.01 5.18 5.09
N GLY A 247 24.34 6.36 5.56
CA GLY A 247 24.38 7.57 4.76
C GLY A 247 25.54 8.47 5.18
N ARG A 248 26.13 9.20 4.22
CA ARG A 248 27.22 10.13 4.50
C ARG A 248 26.67 11.53 4.82
N VAL A 249 27.10 12.07 5.95
CA VAL A 249 26.82 13.45 6.33
C VAL A 249 28.19 14.13 6.58
N LYS A 250 28.59 15.02 5.65
CA LYS A 250 29.95 15.61 5.59
C LYS A 250 31.01 14.50 5.48
N ASP A 251 31.97 14.46 6.37
CA ASP A 251 33.08 13.51 6.41
C ASP A 251 32.84 12.28 7.28
N LYS A 252 31.62 12.12 7.79
CA LYS A 252 31.24 11.01 8.66
C LYS A 252 30.12 10.18 8.06
N LEU A 253 30.15 8.89 8.35
CA LEU A 253 29.09 7.95 7.98
C LEU A 253 28.10 7.84 9.14
N THR A 254 26.87 8.30 8.92
CA THR A 254 25.77 8.04 9.85
C THR A 254 25.23 6.66 9.56
N VAL A 255 25.24 5.79 10.58
CA VAL A 255 24.78 4.41 10.46
C VAL A 255 23.60 4.18 11.38
N ARG A 256 22.60 3.46 10.84
CA ARG A 256 21.45 2.95 11.58
C ARG A 256 21.49 1.43 11.49
N CYS A 257 21.53 0.76 12.63
CA CYS A 257 21.68 -0.70 12.69
C CYS A 257 20.74 -1.32 13.74
N ALA A 258 20.55 -2.63 13.64
CA ALA A 258 19.75 -3.40 14.58
C ALA A 258 20.64 -4.38 15.38
N SER A 259 20.51 -4.35 16.70
CA SER A 259 21.25 -5.21 17.63
C SER A 259 20.53 -5.29 18.98
N ASN A 260 20.71 -6.40 19.70
CA ASN A 260 20.18 -6.55 21.06
C ASN A 260 20.99 -5.73 22.09
N VAL A 261 22.25 -5.50 21.81
CA VAL A 261 23.16 -4.75 22.66
C VAL A 261 23.65 -3.49 21.94
N LYS A 262 24.09 -2.50 22.71
CA LYS A 262 24.69 -1.29 22.14
C LYS A 262 25.94 -1.67 21.33
N PRO A 263 25.98 -1.33 20.01
CA PRO A 263 27.05 -1.82 19.13
C PRO A 263 28.45 -1.29 19.51
N VAL A 264 28.60 0.04 19.63
CA VAL A 264 29.85 0.69 20.01
C VAL A 264 29.58 1.99 20.76
N LEU A 265 30.62 2.55 21.36
CA LEU A 265 30.57 3.86 22.04
C LEU A 265 30.12 4.94 21.03
N GLY A 266 29.22 5.84 21.45
CA GLY A 266 28.67 6.89 20.59
C GLY A 266 27.35 6.55 19.92
N PHE A 267 26.97 5.26 19.83
CA PHE A 267 25.63 4.89 19.35
C PHE A 267 24.57 5.13 20.44
N VAL A 268 23.40 5.62 20.00
CA VAL A 268 22.23 5.85 20.87
C VAL A 268 21.07 5.02 20.38
N GLU A 269 20.22 4.54 21.29
CA GLU A 269 18.99 3.82 20.95
C GLU A 269 18.02 4.78 20.26
N ALA A 270 17.47 4.37 19.11
CA ALA A 270 16.59 5.17 18.30
C ALA A 270 15.21 4.52 18.18
N GLN A 271 14.17 5.35 18.09
CA GLN A 271 12.83 4.86 17.83
C GLN A 271 12.76 4.21 16.43
N PRO A 272 12.21 2.98 16.31
CA PRO A 272 12.08 2.32 15.01
C PRO A 272 11.16 3.09 14.07
N THR A 273 11.58 3.23 12.81
CA THR A 273 10.71 3.63 11.70
C THR A 273 9.86 2.45 11.23
N MET A 274 8.99 2.68 10.25
CA MET A 274 8.21 1.60 9.64
C MET A 274 9.10 0.66 8.82
N GLU A 275 10.09 1.22 8.16
CA GLU A 275 11.08 0.47 7.36
C GLU A 275 12.03 -0.33 8.25
N ASP A 276 12.55 0.25 9.35
CA ASP A 276 13.36 -0.50 10.32
C ASP A 276 12.62 -1.75 10.79
N ALA A 277 11.34 -1.58 11.14
CA ALA A 277 10.53 -2.69 11.62
C ALA A 277 10.35 -3.79 10.54
N PHE A 278 10.18 -3.41 9.29
CA PHE A 278 10.10 -4.36 8.18
C PHE A 278 11.43 -5.09 7.98
N PHE A 279 12.55 -4.35 7.92
CA PHE A 279 13.89 -4.91 7.74
C PHE A 279 14.26 -5.92 8.83
N ILE A 280 14.06 -5.53 10.10
CA ILE A 280 14.38 -6.39 11.25
C ILE A 280 13.54 -7.67 11.23
N ARG A 281 12.24 -7.56 11.01
CA ARG A 281 11.33 -8.72 10.97
C ARG A 281 11.65 -9.65 9.81
N LYS A 282 11.92 -9.09 8.63
CA LYS A 282 12.34 -9.85 7.45
C LYS A 282 13.62 -10.63 7.72
N TYR A 283 14.67 -9.95 8.19
CA TYR A 283 15.94 -10.58 8.54
C TYR A 283 15.78 -11.72 9.54
N THR A 284 15.03 -11.47 10.62
CA THR A 284 14.80 -12.48 11.66
C THR A 284 13.98 -13.68 11.15
N LYS A 285 13.04 -13.44 10.21
CA LYS A 285 12.24 -14.51 9.60
C LYS A 285 13.13 -15.39 8.70
N GLU A 286 13.91 -14.78 7.82
CA GLU A 286 14.82 -15.47 6.90
C GLU A 286 15.93 -16.23 7.63
N ALA A 287 16.43 -15.69 8.77
CA ALA A 287 17.43 -16.36 9.61
C ALA A 287 16.89 -17.62 10.32
N LYS A 288 15.57 -17.69 10.57
CA LYS A 288 14.94 -18.89 11.15
C LYS A 288 14.64 -20.00 10.13
N GLU A 289 14.70 -19.68 8.85
CA GLU A 289 14.42 -20.63 7.75
C GLU A 289 15.72 -21.23 7.16
N ARG A 290 16.88 -20.65 7.52
CA ARG A 290 18.22 -21.21 7.24
C ARG A 290 18.63 -22.21 8.30
#